data_c5143666520332c07e8824d608d33c38
#
_entry.id   c5143666520332c07e8824d608d33c38
#
_cell.length_a   1.000
_cell.length_b   1.000
_cell.length_c   1.000
_cell.angle_alpha   90.00
_cell.angle_beta   90.00
_cell.angle_gamma   90.00
#
_symmetry.space_group_name_H-M   'P 1'
#
loop_
_entity.id
_entity.type
_entity.pdbx_description
1 polymer ?
#
loop_
_entity_poly.entity_id
_entity_poly.type
_entity_poly.pdbx_seq_one_letter_code
_entity_poly.pdbx_strand_id
1 'polypeptide(L)'
;DAYDAGPGVALTLGVGSATVGSTLNGYFQSYVTAHTRNSVAVTAPNLNTQGAASAGAGYELTVAANFTEEVTAINGGQSDFKITGGRFDLFLDKSPDYSFGGDSGFTNDGSILTGTVVGGGGNFTTFPFFSFGGALIDIQIDSYDPDVFSPDTIASGLSVFTLQITPNNANFLAGVSSVLGHPYTASSDLLVVADGNLDLYAVPEPLSLLLVGSVGAGLLVLRRLRG
;
A
#
# COMPACT_ATOMS: atom_id res chain seq x y z
N ASP A 1 7.03 -1.11 10.97
CA ASP A 1 6.84 -2.34 10.19
C ASP A 1 6.67 -1.98 8.72
N ALA A 2 7.33 -2.74 7.82
CA ALA A 2 7.16 -2.55 6.39
C ALA A 2 6.65 -3.85 5.74
N TYR A 3 5.69 -3.71 4.84
CA TYR A 3 5.11 -4.79 4.05
C TYR A 3 5.46 -4.59 2.59
N ASP A 4 6.14 -5.55 2.02
CA ASP A 4 6.46 -5.62 0.60
C ASP A 4 5.29 -6.28 -0.12
N ALA A 5 4.48 -5.49 -0.79
CA ALA A 5 3.43 -5.96 -1.67
C ALA A 5 4.06 -6.24 -3.04
N GLY A 6 4.32 -7.51 -3.32
CA GLY A 6 4.97 -8.00 -4.54
C GLY A 6 4.31 -7.52 -5.83
N PRO A 7 4.73 -7.98 -6.99
CA PRO A 7 4.21 -7.46 -8.24
C PRO A 7 2.69 -7.54 -8.28
N GLY A 8 2.07 -6.38 -8.28
CA GLY A 8 0.64 -6.18 -8.35
C GLY A 8 0.22 -5.57 -9.68
N VAL A 9 -1.06 -5.28 -9.81
CA VAL A 9 -1.63 -4.62 -10.98
C VAL A 9 -2.21 -3.28 -10.59
N ALA A 10 -1.80 -2.23 -11.31
CA ALA A 10 -2.38 -0.91 -11.21
C ALA A 10 -3.13 -0.55 -12.50
N LEU A 11 -4.33 0.01 -12.33
CA LEU A 11 -5.20 0.49 -13.40
C LEU A 11 -5.53 1.96 -13.16
N THR A 12 -5.24 2.84 -14.13
CA THR A 12 -5.72 4.22 -14.11
C THR A 12 -6.66 4.44 -15.30
N LEU A 13 -7.90 4.84 -15.01
CA LEU A 13 -8.95 5.04 -16.01
C LEU A 13 -8.83 6.41 -16.68
N GLY A 14 -9.08 6.44 -17.99
CA GLY A 14 -9.22 7.69 -18.77
C GLY A 14 -7.92 8.41 -19.12
N VAL A 15 -6.77 7.79 -18.95
CA VAL A 15 -5.45 8.38 -19.23
C VAL A 15 -5.31 8.85 -20.69
N GLY A 16 -5.89 8.09 -21.65
CA GLY A 16 -5.78 8.39 -23.08
C GLY A 16 -6.39 9.72 -23.54
N SER A 17 -7.26 10.33 -22.71
CA SER A 17 -7.88 11.63 -22.98
C SER A 17 -7.54 12.69 -21.92
N ALA A 18 -6.61 12.39 -21.02
CA ALA A 18 -6.27 13.26 -19.92
C ALA A 18 -5.57 14.53 -20.37
N THR A 19 -5.91 15.63 -19.73
CA THR A 19 -5.28 16.93 -19.86
C THR A 19 -4.88 17.46 -18.49
N VAL A 20 -4.06 18.49 -18.43
CA VAL A 20 -3.75 19.16 -17.14
C VAL A 20 -5.05 19.62 -16.49
N GLY A 21 -5.23 19.27 -15.22
CA GLY A 21 -6.44 19.48 -14.42
C GLY A 21 -7.47 18.35 -14.53
N SER A 22 -7.25 17.31 -15.37
CA SER A 22 -8.11 16.13 -15.38
C SER A 22 -8.00 15.37 -14.06
N THR A 23 -9.16 14.89 -13.58
CA THR A 23 -9.24 13.97 -12.45
C THR A 23 -9.41 12.54 -12.97
N LEU A 24 -8.53 11.65 -12.54
CA LEU A 24 -8.50 10.25 -12.92
C LEU A 24 -8.72 9.37 -11.68
N ASN A 25 -9.21 8.15 -11.90
CA ASN A 25 -9.34 7.16 -10.83
C ASN A 25 -8.30 6.05 -11.04
N GLY A 26 -7.50 5.83 -9.99
CA GLY A 26 -6.52 4.76 -9.89
C GLY A 26 -6.99 3.63 -8.99
N TYR A 27 -6.64 2.40 -9.35
CA TYR A 27 -6.92 1.18 -8.61
C TYR A 27 -5.67 0.33 -8.55
N PHE A 28 -5.42 -0.28 -7.42
CA PHE A 28 -4.26 -1.17 -7.24
C PHE A 28 -4.68 -2.39 -6.44
N GLN A 29 -4.23 -3.56 -6.87
CA GLN A 29 -4.35 -4.80 -6.14
C GLN A 29 -3.05 -5.59 -6.19
N SER A 30 -2.70 -6.21 -5.06
CA SER A 30 -1.50 -7.01 -4.92
C SER A 30 -1.61 -7.97 -3.73
N TYR A 31 -0.55 -8.75 -3.52
CA TYR A 31 -0.37 -9.59 -2.35
C TYR A 31 0.97 -9.30 -1.67
N VAL A 32 1.04 -9.45 -0.37
CA VAL A 32 2.28 -9.23 0.39
C VAL A 32 3.21 -10.42 0.21
N THR A 33 4.47 -10.15 -0.14
CA THR A 33 5.51 -11.16 -0.32
C THR A 33 6.47 -11.25 0.85
N ALA A 34 6.66 -10.14 1.56
CA ALA A 34 7.57 -10.07 2.70
C ALA A 34 7.08 -9.05 3.73
N HIS A 35 7.52 -9.26 4.95
CA HIS A 35 7.28 -8.34 6.06
C HIS A 35 8.60 -8.13 6.81
N THR A 36 8.88 -6.89 7.16
CA THR A 36 10.03 -6.52 8.00
C THR A 36 9.57 -5.79 9.25
N ARG A 37 10.24 -6.04 10.37
CA ARG A 37 10.07 -5.30 11.62
C ARG A 37 11.41 -4.72 12.03
N ASN A 38 11.46 -3.39 12.23
CA ASN A 38 12.71 -2.67 12.53
C ASN A 38 13.85 -3.02 11.54
N SER A 39 13.52 -3.08 10.25
CA SER A 39 14.43 -3.46 9.16
C SER A 39 14.97 -4.91 9.22
N VAL A 40 14.37 -5.77 10.03
CA VAL A 40 14.70 -7.19 10.09
C VAL A 40 13.56 -8.00 9.46
N ALA A 41 13.90 -8.91 8.55
CA ALA A 41 12.90 -9.78 7.91
C ALA A 41 12.19 -10.65 8.95
N VAL A 42 10.87 -10.67 8.89
CA VAL A 42 10.02 -11.55 9.69
C VAL A 42 9.81 -12.85 8.94
N THR A 43 10.11 -13.97 9.59
CA THR A 43 9.88 -15.29 8.98
C THR A 43 8.38 -15.59 8.96
N ALA A 44 7.83 -15.76 7.77
CA ALA A 44 6.42 -16.05 7.53
C ALA A 44 6.26 -17.29 6.61
N PRO A 45 6.56 -18.50 7.10
CA PRO A 45 6.68 -19.70 6.25
C PRO A 45 5.36 -20.13 5.58
N ASN A 46 4.22 -19.67 6.09
CA ASN A 46 2.89 -20.00 5.59
C ASN A 46 2.26 -18.90 4.74
N LEU A 47 2.96 -17.77 4.56
CA LEU A 47 2.48 -16.68 3.73
C LEU A 47 2.44 -17.10 2.25
N ASN A 48 1.31 -16.83 1.59
CA ASN A 48 1.04 -17.14 0.19
C ASN A 48 1.19 -18.62 -0.19
N THR A 49 1.01 -19.53 0.76
CA THR A 49 1.07 -20.96 0.49
C THR A 49 -0.28 -21.42 -0.06
N GLN A 50 -0.49 -21.24 -1.36
CA GLN A 50 -1.67 -21.71 -2.08
C GLN A 50 -1.69 -23.25 -2.14
N GLY A 51 -2.86 -23.84 -1.92
CA GLY A 51 -3.05 -25.29 -2.08
C GLY A 51 -2.37 -26.16 -1.02
N ALA A 52 -1.90 -25.60 0.08
CA ALA A 52 -1.57 -26.39 1.26
C ALA A 52 -2.87 -26.99 1.85
N ALA A 53 -3.40 -27.98 1.15
CA ALA A 53 -4.58 -28.77 1.54
C ALA A 53 -4.38 -29.55 2.86
N SER A 54 -3.30 -29.32 3.55
CA SER A 54 -3.00 -29.82 4.89
C SER A 54 -3.49 -28.79 5.89
N ALA A 55 -4.79 -28.80 6.14
CA ALA A 55 -5.38 -28.32 7.38
C ALA A 55 -4.83 -26.98 7.92
N GLY A 56 -5.26 -25.84 7.37
CA GLY A 56 -5.22 -24.57 8.09
C GLY A 56 -3.86 -23.91 8.26
N ALA A 57 -2.88 -24.19 7.41
CA ALA A 57 -1.52 -23.68 7.57
C ALA A 57 -1.18 -22.51 6.66
N GLY A 58 -1.87 -22.32 5.54
CA GLY A 58 -1.61 -21.22 4.59
C GLY A 58 -2.47 -19.99 4.90
N TYR A 59 -1.92 -18.82 4.64
CA TYR A 59 -2.66 -17.55 4.63
C TYR A 59 -2.06 -16.63 3.57
N GLU A 60 -2.83 -15.66 3.14
CA GLU A 60 -2.35 -14.57 2.33
C GLU A 60 -2.68 -13.22 2.95
N LEU A 61 -1.86 -12.24 2.63
CA LEU A 61 -2.15 -10.84 2.88
C LEU A 61 -2.28 -10.16 1.53
N THR A 62 -3.43 -9.55 1.28
CA THR A 62 -3.70 -8.84 0.03
C THR A 62 -3.89 -7.36 0.28
N VAL A 63 -3.50 -6.56 -0.70
CA VAL A 63 -3.63 -5.11 -0.71
C VAL A 63 -4.63 -4.71 -1.76
N ALA A 64 -5.59 -3.88 -1.39
CA ALA A 64 -6.47 -3.19 -2.30
C ALA A 64 -6.43 -1.69 -2.01
N ALA A 65 -6.20 -0.88 -3.05
CA ALA A 65 -6.23 0.56 -2.94
C ALA A 65 -6.97 1.19 -4.12
N ASN A 66 -7.70 2.25 -3.83
CA ASN A 66 -8.21 3.16 -4.85
C ASN A 66 -7.81 4.58 -4.50
N PHE A 67 -7.57 5.39 -5.50
CA PHE A 67 -7.18 6.78 -5.30
C PHE A 67 -7.61 7.65 -6.47
N THR A 68 -7.77 8.93 -6.19
CA THR A 68 -8.08 9.95 -7.16
C THR A 68 -6.82 10.75 -7.46
N GLU A 69 -6.50 10.88 -8.74
CA GLU A 69 -5.33 11.59 -9.25
C GLU A 69 -5.78 12.85 -10.00
N GLU A 70 -5.13 13.99 -9.75
CA GLU A 70 -5.26 15.19 -10.58
C GLU A 70 -3.98 15.37 -11.39
N VAL A 71 -4.10 15.42 -12.70
CA VAL A 71 -2.98 15.64 -13.62
C VAL A 71 -2.48 17.08 -13.48
N THR A 72 -1.22 17.26 -13.08
CA THR A 72 -0.62 18.57 -12.81
C THR A 72 0.26 19.06 -13.94
N ALA A 73 0.88 18.15 -14.71
CA ALA A 73 1.65 18.50 -15.91
C ALA A 73 1.64 17.34 -16.92
N ILE A 74 1.78 17.69 -18.20
CA ILE A 74 2.00 16.72 -19.30
C ILE A 74 3.13 17.28 -20.17
N ASN A 75 4.24 16.55 -20.26
CA ASN A 75 5.43 16.96 -20.99
C ASN A 75 6.03 15.78 -21.78
N GLY A 76 5.88 15.76 -23.09
CA GLY A 76 6.60 14.81 -23.97
C GLY A 76 6.39 13.33 -23.67
N GLY A 77 5.21 12.91 -23.22
CA GLY A 77 4.91 11.53 -22.84
C GLY A 77 5.05 11.24 -21.33
N GLN A 78 5.51 12.21 -20.54
CA GLN A 78 5.47 12.18 -19.09
C GLN A 78 4.22 12.93 -18.61
N SER A 79 3.53 12.34 -17.64
CA SER A 79 2.46 12.96 -16.88
C SER A 79 2.84 13.01 -15.41
N ASP A 80 2.73 14.19 -14.81
CA ASP A 80 2.86 14.36 -13.37
C ASP A 80 1.47 14.50 -12.77
N PHE A 81 1.26 13.92 -11.59
CA PHE A 81 -0.03 13.97 -10.90
C PHE A 81 0.14 14.13 -9.39
N LYS A 82 -0.88 14.69 -8.77
CA LYS A 82 -1.07 14.67 -7.32
C LYS A 82 -2.23 13.74 -6.97
N ILE A 83 -2.10 13.05 -5.85
CA ILE A 83 -3.15 12.22 -5.29
C ILE A 83 -3.99 13.08 -4.36
N THR A 84 -5.30 13.04 -4.52
CA THR A 84 -6.23 13.96 -3.82
C THR A 84 -7.13 13.26 -2.82
N GLY A 85 -7.18 11.93 -2.83
CA GLY A 85 -7.96 11.14 -1.89
C GLY A 85 -8.07 9.69 -2.32
N GLY A 86 -8.73 8.88 -1.51
CA GLY A 86 -8.96 7.47 -1.78
C GLY A 86 -9.02 6.60 -0.53
N ARG A 87 -8.85 5.31 -0.72
CA ARG A 87 -8.88 4.32 0.34
C ARG A 87 -7.78 3.28 0.13
N PHE A 88 -7.25 2.79 1.24
CA PHE A 88 -6.28 1.70 1.31
C PHE A 88 -6.78 0.64 2.30
N ASP A 89 -6.73 -0.62 1.92
CA ASP A 89 -7.09 -1.74 2.76
C ASP A 89 -6.06 -2.87 2.64
N LEU A 90 -5.71 -3.48 3.78
CA LEU A 90 -4.93 -4.71 3.87
C LEU A 90 -5.83 -5.81 4.43
N PHE A 91 -5.90 -6.94 3.75
CA PHE A 91 -6.74 -8.07 4.12
C PHE A 91 -5.91 -9.27 4.56
N LEU A 92 -6.46 -10.08 5.44
CA LEU A 92 -5.90 -11.37 5.84
C LEU A 92 -6.89 -12.46 5.44
N ASP A 93 -6.50 -13.29 4.48
CA ASP A 93 -7.25 -14.47 4.08
C ASP A 93 -6.54 -15.75 4.55
N LYS A 94 -7.31 -16.65 5.17
CA LYS A 94 -6.85 -17.98 5.62
C LYS A 94 -7.03 -19.05 4.55
N SER A 95 -7.53 -18.67 3.37
CA SER A 95 -7.77 -19.56 2.23
C SER A 95 -7.19 -18.94 0.95
N PRO A 96 -5.84 -18.92 0.80
CA PRO A 96 -5.17 -18.22 -0.29
C PRO A 96 -5.77 -18.51 -1.67
N ASP A 97 -6.39 -17.51 -2.30
CA ASP A 97 -7.12 -17.67 -3.56
C ASP A 97 -7.05 -16.48 -4.52
N TYR A 98 -6.17 -15.48 -4.24
CA TYR A 98 -6.04 -14.33 -5.12
C TYR A 98 -5.76 -14.74 -6.56
N SER A 99 -6.39 -14.04 -7.50
CA SER A 99 -6.27 -14.29 -8.94
C SER A 99 -6.33 -12.99 -9.72
N PHE A 100 -5.22 -12.57 -10.31
CA PHE A 100 -5.19 -11.39 -11.17
C PHE A 100 -6.04 -11.54 -12.44
N GLY A 101 -6.01 -12.73 -13.06
CA GLY A 101 -6.83 -13.01 -14.25
C GLY A 101 -8.33 -13.14 -13.95
N GLY A 102 -8.67 -13.56 -12.72
CA GLY A 102 -10.06 -13.66 -12.25
C GLY A 102 -10.56 -12.39 -11.58
N ASP A 103 -9.68 -11.43 -11.29
CA ASP A 103 -9.98 -10.23 -10.50
C ASP A 103 -10.70 -10.57 -9.19
N SER A 104 -10.18 -11.55 -8.46
CA SER A 104 -10.81 -12.13 -7.28
C SER A 104 -9.80 -12.47 -6.19
N GLY A 105 -10.27 -12.66 -4.94
CA GLY A 105 -9.44 -13.05 -3.82
C GLY A 105 -8.67 -11.90 -3.16
N PHE A 106 -8.79 -10.66 -3.63
CA PHE A 106 -8.03 -9.54 -3.04
C PHE A 106 -8.75 -8.81 -1.92
N THR A 107 -10.07 -8.97 -1.79
CA THR A 107 -10.91 -8.22 -0.85
C THR A 107 -11.89 -9.12 -0.08
N ASN A 108 -11.70 -10.43 -0.15
CA ASN A 108 -12.43 -11.40 0.65
C ASN A 108 -11.86 -11.46 2.07
N ASP A 109 -12.61 -12.12 2.95
CA ASP A 109 -12.36 -12.19 4.39
C ASP A 109 -12.29 -10.80 5.09
N GLY A 110 -11.50 -10.69 6.14
CA GLY A 110 -11.48 -9.51 6.99
C GLY A 110 -10.35 -8.53 6.62
N SER A 111 -10.71 -7.26 6.47
CA SER A 111 -9.71 -6.19 6.46
C SER A 111 -9.06 -6.09 7.84
N ILE A 112 -7.73 -6.23 7.90
CA ILE A 112 -6.94 -6.10 9.13
C ILE A 112 -6.32 -4.71 9.31
N LEU A 113 -6.34 -3.89 8.28
CA LEU A 113 -5.95 -2.48 8.33
C LEU A 113 -6.72 -1.72 7.27
N THR A 114 -7.25 -0.57 7.66
CA THR A 114 -7.91 0.35 6.74
C THR A 114 -7.34 1.75 6.89
N GLY A 115 -7.28 2.48 5.80
CA GLY A 115 -6.80 3.85 5.81
C GLY A 115 -7.42 4.71 4.72
N THR A 116 -7.52 5.99 5.02
CA THR A 116 -7.91 7.04 4.08
C THR A 116 -6.66 7.58 3.40
N VAL A 117 -6.66 7.61 2.08
CA VAL A 117 -5.63 8.30 1.30
C VAL A 117 -5.85 9.80 1.44
N VAL A 118 -4.86 10.50 2.00
CA VAL A 118 -4.97 11.93 2.33
C VAL A 118 -4.15 12.82 1.39
N GLY A 119 -3.28 12.25 0.59
CA GLY A 119 -2.44 12.98 -0.35
C GLY A 119 -1.40 12.13 -1.03
N GLY A 120 -0.45 12.81 -1.65
CA GLY A 120 0.65 12.18 -2.35
C GLY A 120 0.83 12.71 -3.75
N GLY A 121 1.63 12.01 -4.54
CA GLY A 121 1.82 12.35 -5.94
C GLY A 121 2.86 11.46 -6.60
N GLY A 122 3.00 11.63 -7.89
CA GLY A 122 3.89 10.81 -8.67
C GLY A 122 4.03 11.28 -10.10
N ASN A 123 4.68 10.46 -10.88
CA ASN A 123 4.79 10.65 -12.31
C ASN A 123 4.72 9.32 -13.04
N PHE A 124 4.36 9.44 -14.30
CA PHE A 124 4.30 8.32 -15.21
C PHE A 124 4.82 8.74 -16.58
N THR A 125 5.70 7.93 -17.15
CA THR A 125 6.25 8.17 -18.47
C THR A 125 5.98 6.98 -19.37
N THR A 126 5.37 7.25 -20.52
CA THR A 126 5.08 6.24 -21.54
C THR A 126 6.03 6.39 -22.72
N PHE A 127 6.67 5.29 -23.10
CA PHE A 127 7.40 5.12 -24.34
C PHE A 127 6.72 4.04 -25.21
N PRO A 128 7.01 3.98 -26.51
CA PRO A 128 6.39 2.98 -27.39
C PRO A 128 6.54 1.52 -26.94
N PHE A 129 7.57 1.20 -26.15
CA PHE A 129 7.89 -0.18 -25.79
C PHE A 129 7.95 -0.43 -24.28
N PHE A 130 7.92 0.59 -23.44
CA PHE A 130 7.96 0.45 -22.00
C PHE A 130 7.38 1.68 -21.30
N SER A 131 6.96 1.50 -20.08
CA SER A 131 6.51 2.58 -19.21
C SER A 131 7.24 2.48 -17.89
N PHE A 132 7.47 3.60 -17.25
CA PHE A 132 8.02 3.66 -15.91
C PHE A 132 7.41 4.83 -15.14
N GLY A 133 7.50 4.76 -13.84
CA GLY A 133 6.98 5.81 -12.96
C GLY A 133 6.82 5.30 -11.55
N GLY A 134 6.23 6.10 -10.73
CA GLY A 134 5.92 5.74 -9.36
C GLY A 134 5.10 6.80 -8.68
N ALA A 135 4.55 6.43 -7.54
CA ALA A 135 3.79 7.31 -6.67
C ALA A 135 4.17 7.09 -5.20
N LEU A 136 4.14 8.16 -4.44
CA LEU A 136 4.07 8.15 -2.99
C LEU A 136 2.63 8.49 -2.60
N ILE A 137 2.04 7.68 -1.73
CA ILE A 137 0.66 7.80 -1.31
C ILE A 137 0.65 7.94 0.21
N ASP A 138 0.19 9.07 0.69
CA ASP A 138 0.05 9.32 2.12
C ASP A 138 -1.27 8.73 2.60
N ILE A 139 -1.21 7.86 3.61
CA ILE A 139 -2.35 7.15 4.16
C ILE A 139 -2.50 7.53 5.63
N GLN A 140 -3.66 8.02 6.01
CA GLN A 140 -4.09 8.12 7.40
C GLN A 140 -4.71 6.77 7.79
N ILE A 141 -4.15 6.09 8.78
CA ILE A 141 -4.72 4.84 9.29
C ILE A 141 -5.99 5.15 10.07
N ASP A 142 -7.10 4.56 9.66
CA ASP A 142 -8.42 4.73 10.27
C ASP A 142 -8.69 3.64 11.31
N SER A 143 -8.35 2.40 10.98
CA SER A 143 -8.52 1.26 11.89
C SER A 143 -7.55 0.12 11.55
N TYR A 144 -7.26 -0.71 12.54
CA TYR A 144 -6.48 -1.93 12.39
C TYR A 144 -6.93 -2.99 13.42
N ASP A 145 -6.60 -4.24 13.14
CA ASP A 145 -6.89 -5.36 14.03
C ASP A 145 -5.75 -5.51 15.07
N PRO A 146 -6.01 -5.24 16.36
CA PRO A 146 -4.99 -5.34 17.41
C PRO A 146 -4.54 -6.79 17.70
N ASP A 147 -5.34 -7.77 17.29
CA ASP A 147 -4.95 -9.19 17.43
C ASP A 147 -3.90 -9.60 16.39
N VAL A 148 -3.81 -8.87 15.27
CA VAL A 148 -2.82 -9.09 14.21
C VAL A 148 -1.57 -8.25 14.41
N PHE A 149 -1.73 -6.97 14.77
CA PHE A 149 -0.63 -6.04 14.95
C PHE A 149 -0.19 -5.99 16.42
N SER A 150 1.00 -6.54 16.72
CA SER A 150 1.56 -6.57 18.07
C SER A 150 3.01 -6.04 18.09
N PRO A 151 3.37 -5.10 18.98
CA PRO A 151 2.48 -4.42 19.93
C PRO A 151 1.44 -3.55 19.24
N ASP A 152 0.32 -3.31 19.91
CA ASP A 152 -0.78 -2.45 19.46
C ASP A 152 -0.35 -0.96 19.48
N THR A 153 0.52 -0.59 18.55
CA THR A 153 1.17 0.74 18.50
C THR A 153 0.96 1.47 17.17
N ILE A 154 0.15 0.92 16.26
CA ILE A 154 -0.16 1.55 14.97
C ILE A 154 -1.31 2.55 15.12
N ALA A 155 -1.35 3.33 16.18
CA ALA A 155 -2.48 4.21 16.41
C ALA A 155 -2.46 5.43 15.46
N SER A 156 -3.47 5.57 14.62
CA SER A 156 -3.90 6.82 13.93
C SER A 156 -2.75 7.70 13.36
N GLY A 157 -1.64 7.09 12.93
CA GLY A 157 -0.51 7.79 12.33
C GLY A 157 -0.63 7.89 10.80
N LEU A 158 0.16 8.80 10.22
CA LEU A 158 0.40 8.79 8.79
C LEU A 158 1.32 7.62 8.44
N SER A 159 0.93 6.87 7.42
CA SER A 159 1.74 5.83 6.80
C SER A 159 1.98 6.18 5.36
N VAL A 160 3.04 5.64 4.77
CA VAL A 160 3.38 5.89 3.37
C VAL A 160 3.28 4.59 2.60
N PHE A 161 2.53 4.62 1.51
CA PHE A 161 2.49 3.56 0.52
C PHE A 161 3.19 4.02 -0.74
N THR A 162 4.23 3.31 -1.12
CA THR A 162 5.01 3.59 -2.34
C THR A 162 4.57 2.63 -3.42
N LEU A 163 4.23 3.15 -4.60
CA LEU A 163 4.04 2.37 -5.82
C LEU A 163 5.17 2.65 -6.80
N GLN A 164 5.79 1.61 -7.32
CA GLN A 164 6.78 1.69 -8.38
C GLN A 164 6.34 0.86 -9.58
N ILE A 165 6.18 1.49 -10.73
CA ILE A 165 5.84 0.80 -11.97
C ILE A 165 7.08 0.04 -12.45
N THR A 166 6.95 -1.28 -12.56
CA THR A 166 7.99 -2.14 -13.11
C THR A 166 7.89 -2.17 -14.62
N PRO A 167 9.03 -2.15 -15.36
CA PRO A 167 9.02 -2.27 -16.81
C PRO A 167 8.27 -3.51 -17.26
N ASN A 168 7.38 -3.35 -18.22
CA ASN A 168 6.40 -4.31 -18.73
C ASN A 168 6.77 -5.78 -18.61
N ASN A 169 6.06 -6.48 -17.75
CA ASN A 169 5.93 -7.92 -17.90
C ASN A 169 4.59 -8.22 -18.60
N ALA A 170 4.60 -8.18 -19.92
CA ALA A 170 3.39 -8.43 -20.72
C ALA A 170 2.75 -9.79 -20.40
N ASN A 171 3.56 -10.77 -19.98
CA ASN A 171 3.06 -12.08 -19.57
C ASN A 171 2.31 -12.03 -18.24
N PHE A 172 2.69 -11.13 -17.33
CA PHE A 172 2.00 -10.96 -16.05
C PHE A 172 0.62 -10.33 -16.25
N LEU A 173 0.50 -9.37 -17.19
CA LEU A 173 -0.76 -8.71 -17.51
C LEU A 173 -1.64 -9.53 -18.46
N ALA A 174 -1.12 -10.62 -19.02
CA ALA A 174 -1.89 -11.47 -19.92
C ALA A 174 -3.09 -12.08 -19.18
N GLY A 175 -4.29 -11.75 -19.65
CA GLY A 175 -5.55 -12.21 -19.05
C GLY A 175 -6.13 -11.28 -17.98
N VAL A 176 -5.42 -10.22 -17.56
CA VAL A 176 -6.00 -9.20 -16.67
C VAL A 176 -6.94 -8.31 -17.49
N SER A 177 -8.21 -8.34 -17.19
CA SER A 177 -9.26 -7.56 -17.87
C SER A 177 -9.94 -6.53 -16.95
N SER A 178 -9.70 -6.62 -15.65
CA SER A 178 -10.23 -5.70 -14.65
C SER A 178 -9.30 -5.64 -13.42
N VAL A 179 -9.47 -4.62 -12.59
CA VAL A 179 -8.78 -4.45 -11.31
C VAL A 179 -9.81 -3.96 -10.30
N LEU A 180 -10.01 -4.68 -9.21
CA LEU A 180 -10.99 -4.40 -8.16
C LEU A 180 -12.41 -4.17 -8.75
N GLY A 181 -12.82 -4.99 -9.73
CA GLY A 181 -14.11 -4.91 -10.40
C GLY A 181 -14.23 -3.82 -11.47
N HIS A 182 -13.17 -3.04 -11.72
CA HIS A 182 -13.14 -1.98 -12.73
C HIS A 182 -12.54 -2.51 -14.04
N PRO A 183 -13.31 -2.53 -15.15
CA PRO A 183 -12.84 -3.07 -16.42
C PRO A 183 -11.76 -2.19 -17.04
N TYR A 184 -10.77 -2.83 -17.65
CA TYR A 184 -9.72 -2.19 -18.42
C TYR A 184 -10.09 -2.04 -19.89
N THR A 185 -9.88 -0.86 -20.44
CA THR A 185 -10.06 -0.55 -21.86
C THR A 185 -8.76 -0.03 -22.49
N ALA A 186 -8.09 -0.82 -23.29
CA ALA A 186 -6.75 -0.54 -23.81
C ALA A 186 -6.60 0.79 -24.59
N SER A 187 -7.70 1.33 -25.14
CA SER A 187 -7.67 2.60 -25.89
C SER A 187 -7.74 3.85 -25.02
N SER A 188 -8.18 3.73 -23.77
CA SER A 188 -8.43 4.86 -22.88
C SER A 188 -7.68 4.77 -21.56
N ASP A 189 -7.32 3.58 -21.11
CA ASP A 189 -6.86 3.35 -19.75
C ASP A 189 -5.40 2.88 -19.72
N LEU A 190 -4.78 3.00 -18.57
CA LEU A 190 -3.43 2.53 -18.31
C LEU A 190 -3.48 1.34 -17.37
N LEU A 191 -2.99 0.19 -17.83
CA LEU A 191 -2.81 -1.01 -17.03
C LEU A 191 -1.31 -1.33 -16.95
N VAL A 192 -0.78 -1.41 -15.75
CA VAL A 192 0.66 -1.65 -15.52
C VAL A 192 0.90 -2.64 -14.39
N VAL A 193 2.06 -3.25 -14.40
CA VAL A 193 2.59 -3.96 -13.23
C VAL A 193 3.22 -2.92 -12.30
N ALA A 194 2.85 -2.95 -11.04
CA ALA A 194 3.42 -2.08 -10.03
C ALA A 194 3.81 -2.86 -8.79
N ASP A 195 4.93 -2.49 -8.22
CA ASP A 195 5.44 -3.00 -6.97
C ASP A 195 5.08 -2.04 -5.84
N GLY A 196 4.63 -2.54 -4.71
CA GLY A 196 4.11 -1.72 -3.62
C GLY A 196 4.87 -1.96 -2.32
N ASN A 197 5.12 -0.89 -1.56
CA ASN A 197 5.65 -0.99 -0.20
C ASN A 197 4.82 -0.13 0.74
N LEU A 198 4.36 -0.74 1.84
CA LEU A 198 3.64 -0.06 2.91
C LEU A 198 4.55 0.07 4.13
N ASP A 199 4.85 1.29 4.51
CA ASP A 199 5.58 1.61 5.74
C ASP A 199 4.62 2.07 6.84
N LEU A 200 4.49 1.27 7.90
CA LEU A 200 3.70 1.58 9.08
C LEU A 200 4.59 2.12 10.19
N TYR A 201 4.28 3.32 10.66
CA TYR A 201 5.00 3.96 11.75
C TYR A 201 4.32 3.68 13.08
N ALA A 202 5.08 3.15 14.03
CA ALA A 202 4.61 2.99 15.41
C ALA A 202 4.60 4.36 16.11
N VAL A 203 3.50 4.69 16.79
CA VAL A 203 3.46 5.81 17.70
C VAL A 203 4.12 5.38 19.03
N PRO A 204 5.12 6.12 19.55
CA PRO A 204 5.70 5.80 20.86
C PRO A 204 4.61 5.76 21.93
N GLU A 205 4.56 4.69 22.72
CA GLU A 205 3.59 4.55 23.80
C GLU A 205 3.64 5.77 24.74
N PRO A 206 2.49 6.30 25.18
CA PRO A 206 2.44 7.44 26.10
C PRO A 206 3.24 7.20 27.41
N LEU A 207 3.39 5.95 27.82
CA LEU A 207 4.19 5.54 28.99
C LEU A 207 5.70 5.80 28.80
N SER A 208 6.21 5.68 27.59
CA SER A 208 7.61 5.99 27.28
C SER A 208 7.90 7.49 27.46
N LEU A 209 6.96 8.35 27.07
CA LEU A 209 7.04 9.80 27.30
C LEU A 209 6.89 10.16 28.77
N LEU A 210 6.03 9.45 29.51
CA LEU A 210 5.87 9.62 30.97
C LEU A 210 7.14 9.18 31.72
N LEU A 211 7.79 8.10 31.31
CA LEU A 211 9.03 7.62 31.91
C LEU A 211 10.18 8.61 31.68
N VAL A 212 10.35 9.12 30.47
CA VAL A 212 11.35 10.14 30.15
C VAL A 212 11.07 11.43 30.90
N GLY A 213 9.81 11.85 30.99
CA GLY A 213 9.39 13.02 31.77
C GLY A 213 9.64 12.87 33.27
N SER A 214 9.35 11.71 33.84
CA SER A 214 9.56 11.44 35.29
C SER A 214 11.03 11.36 35.66
N VAL A 215 11.89 10.78 34.81
CA VAL A 215 13.36 10.77 35.01
C VAL A 215 13.91 12.18 34.91
N GLY A 216 13.47 12.98 33.97
CA GLY A 216 13.87 14.39 33.83
C GLY A 216 13.45 15.23 35.02
N ALA A 217 12.24 15.08 35.54
CA ALA A 217 11.75 15.77 36.73
C ALA A 217 12.52 15.31 37.98
N GLY A 218 12.79 14.03 38.13
CA GLY A 218 13.58 13.49 39.25
C GLY A 218 15.02 14.04 39.29
N LEU A 219 15.68 14.16 38.15
CA LEU A 219 17.03 14.75 38.04
C LEU A 219 17.04 16.24 38.37
N LEU A 220 15.99 17.00 38.01
CA LEU A 220 15.89 18.43 38.38
C LEU A 220 15.68 18.64 39.87
N VAL A 221 14.90 17.78 40.53
CA VAL A 221 14.67 17.82 41.98
C VAL A 221 16.00 17.49 42.75
N LEU A 222 16.70 16.45 42.31
CA LEU A 222 17.99 16.06 42.91
C LEU A 222 19.05 17.15 42.75
N ARG A 223 19.06 17.91 41.67
CA ARG A 223 19.97 19.03 41.44
C ARG A 223 19.66 20.22 42.34
N ARG A 224 18.38 20.47 42.68
CA ARG A 224 17.98 21.52 43.62
C ARG A 224 18.26 21.21 45.09
N LEU A 225 18.35 19.93 45.46
CA LEU A 225 18.64 19.50 46.82
C LEU A 225 20.17 19.45 47.12
N ARG A 226 21.03 19.57 46.11
CA ARG A 226 22.49 19.57 46.24
C ARG A 226 23.15 20.95 46.07
N GLY A 227 22.41 22.00 45.84
CA GLY A 227 22.85 23.40 45.85
C GLY A 227 22.30 24.15 47.02
#